data_9472cd3ed8d6cb372071b70c7433f7b5
#
_entry.id   9472cd3ed8d6cb372071b70c7433f7b5
#
_cell.length_a   1.000
_cell.length_b   1.000
_cell.length_c   1.000
_cell.angle_alpha   90.00
_cell.angle_beta   90.00
_cell.angle_gamma   90.00
#
_symmetry.space_group_name_H-M   'P 1'
#
loop_
_entity.id
_entity.type
_entity.pdbx_description
1 polymer ?
#
loop_
_entity_poly.entity_id
_entity_poly.type
_entity_poly.pdbx_seq_one_letter_code
_entity_poly.pdbx_strand_id
1 'polypeptide(L)' 'MTTPTNRPLRNYPVAEPDGGNDPRFSFGLLVDLAVRLEAAGYPPITSGADLTRLSLAVFRFCYATEER' A
#
# COMPACT_ATOMS: atom_id res chain seq x y z
N MET A 1 -6.56 -24.55 17.55
CA MET A 1 -6.50 -24.26 17.01
C MET A 1 -5.94 -24.30 16.18
N THR A 2 -5.99 -24.45 15.62
CA THR A 2 -5.38 -24.46 14.87
C THR A 2 -5.34 -23.94 13.90
N THR A 3 -4.85 -23.53 13.62
CA THR A 3 -4.66 -22.84 12.64
C THR A 3 -4.36 -23.45 11.47
N PRO A 4 -4.88 -23.22 10.47
CA PRO A 4 -4.56 -23.81 9.28
C PRO A 4 -3.38 -23.32 8.75
N THR A 5 -2.49 -23.86 8.98
CA THR A 5 -1.32 -23.50 8.72
C THR A 5 -0.89 -23.43 7.38
N ASN A 6 -1.39 -24.12 6.47
CA ASN A 6 -0.86 -24.05 5.14
C ASN A 6 -1.50 -23.00 4.35
N ARG A 7 -2.36 -22.22 4.94
CA ARG A 7 -2.99 -21.18 4.25
C ARG A 7 -2.31 -19.89 4.56
N PRO A 8 -2.04 -19.06 3.61
CA PRO A 8 -1.41 -17.79 3.93
C PRO A 8 -2.31 -17.01 4.85
N LEU A 9 -1.70 -16.39 5.83
CA LEU A 9 -2.44 -15.60 6.77
C LEU A 9 -2.57 -14.19 6.33
N ARG A 10 -2.02 -13.83 5.20
CA ARG A 10 -2.08 -12.47 4.72
C ARG A 10 -2.34 -12.48 3.24
N ASN A 11 -2.93 -11.43 2.77
CA ASN A 11 -3.29 -11.32 1.37
C ASN A 11 -2.30 -10.53 0.57
N TYR A 12 -1.30 -9.99 1.20
CA TYR A 12 -0.31 -9.17 0.50
C TYR A 12 1.05 -9.80 0.63
N PRO A 13 1.90 -9.58 -0.34
CA PRO A 13 1.65 -8.76 -1.52
C PRO A 13 0.78 -9.47 -2.54
N VAL A 14 0.24 -8.72 -3.47
CA VAL A 14 -0.56 -9.29 -4.53
C VAL A 14 0.28 -9.32 -5.79
N ALA A 15 -0.16 -10.11 -6.76
CA ALA A 15 0.53 -10.18 -8.03
C ALA A 15 0.30 -8.89 -8.82
N GLU A 16 1.34 -8.41 -9.47
CA GLU A 16 1.17 -7.26 -10.32
C GLU A 16 0.41 -7.64 -11.56
N PRO A 17 -0.44 -6.75 -12.05
CA PRO A 17 -1.15 -7.06 -13.26
C PRO A 17 -0.21 -7.07 -14.46
N ASP A 18 -0.65 -7.71 -15.49
CA ASP A 18 0.12 -7.75 -16.72
C ASP A 18 0.36 -6.34 -17.20
N GLY A 19 1.54 -6.08 -17.65
CA GLY A 19 1.86 -4.75 -18.13
C GLY A 19 2.27 -3.81 -17.04
N GLY A 20 2.20 -4.23 -15.81
CA GLY A 20 2.67 -3.39 -14.74
C GLY A 20 1.83 -2.17 -14.46
N ASN A 21 0.58 -2.17 -14.93
CA ASN A 21 -0.28 -1.03 -14.76
C ASN A 21 -1.52 -1.43 -14.00
N ASP A 22 -1.66 -0.95 -12.80
CA ASP A 22 -2.76 -1.33 -11.95
C ASP A 22 -3.66 -0.11 -11.74
N PRO A 23 -4.85 -0.10 -12.33
CA PRO A 23 -5.70 1.07 -12.17
C PRO A 23 -6.15 1.32 -10.74
N ARG A 24 -6.00 0.33 -9.87
CA ARG A 24 -6.33 0.55 -8.46
C ARG A 24 -5.27 1.37 -7.75
N PHE A 25 -4.03 1.31 -8.24
CA PHE A 25 -2.94 2.06 -7.63
C PHE A 25 -2.84 3.40 -8.33
N SER A 26 -3.62 4.34 -7.87
CA SER A 26 -3.76 5.61 -8.54
C SER A 26 -3.41 6.75 -7.60
N PHE A 27 -3.26 7.91 -8.16
CA PHE A 27 -3.04 9.10 -7.35
C PHE A 27 -4.22 9.31 -6.40
N GLY A 28 -5.43 9.02 -6.87
CA GLY A 28 -6.60 9.13 -6.02
C GLY A 28 -6.52 8.25 -4.79
N LEU A 29 -5.98 7.04 -4.94
CA LEU A 29 -5.80 6.16 -3.79
C LEU A 29 -4.88 6.82 -2.76
N LEU A 30 -3.79 7.41 -3.23
CA LEU A 30 -2.84 8.04 -2.33
C LEU A 30 -3.44 9.25 -1.64
N VAL A 31 -4.23 10.03 -2.38
CA VAL A 31 -4.89 11.18 -1.79
C VAL A 31 -5.87 10.73 -0.72
N ASP A 32 -6.62 9.67 -0.99
CA ASP A 32 -7.57 9.16 -0.02
C ASP A 32 -6.87 8.68 1.25
N LEU A 33 -5.72 8.02 1.09
CA LEU A 33 -4.96 7.59 2.24
C LEU A 33 -4.45 8.78 3.05
N ALA A 34 -3.99 9.81 2.37
CA ALA A 34 -3.51 10.99 3.05
C ALA A 34 -4.63 11.67 3.83
N VAL A 35 -5.81 11.75 3.23
CA VAL A 35 -6.96 12.33 3.91
C VAL A 35 -7.31 11.50 5.14
N ARG A 36 -7.24 10.19 5.02
CA ARG A 36 -7.59 9.33 6.14
C ARG A 36 -6.57 9.46 7.27
N LEU A 37 -5.30 9.59 6.92
CA LEU A 37 -4.27 9.79 7.94
C LEU A 37 -4.52 11.09 8.68
N GLU A 38 -4.83 12.14 7.95
CA GLU A 38 -5.10 13.42 8.60
C GLU A 38 -6.32 13.32 9.49
N ALA A 39 -7.34 12.62 9.05
CA ALA A 39 -8.55 12.44 9.84
C ALA A 39 -8.26 11.68 11.12
N ALA A 40 -7.24 10.84 11.12
CA ALA A 40 -6.89 10.09 12.30
C ALA A 40 -5.99 10.87 13.25
N GLY A 41 -5.58 12.07 12.87
CA GLY A 41 -4.78 12.90 13.74
C GLY A 41 -3.34 13.08 13.33
N TYR A 42 -2.94 12.53 12.21
CA TYR A 42 -1.58 12.72 11.72
C TYR A 42 -1.48 14.01 10.94
N PRO A 43 -0.29 14.56 10.83
CA PRO A 43 -0.13 15.81 10.08
C PRO A 43 -0.51 15.64 8.63
N PRO A 44 -0.97 16.70 7.99
CA PRO A 44 -1.30 16.60 6.59
C PRO A 44 -0.06 16.40 5.73
N ILE A 45 -0.22 15.70 4.65
CA ILE A 45 0.86 15.48 3.71
C ILE A 45 0.82 16.61 2.71
N THR A 46 1.80 17.51 2.82
CA THR A 46 1.82 18.70 1.98
C THR A 46 3.04 18.77 1.10
N SER A 47 4.00 17.87 1.26
CA SER A 47 5.21 17.94 0.44
C SER A 47 5.23 16.77 -0.52
N GLY A 48 5.85 17.00 -1.66
CA GLY A 48 6.00 15.93 -2.62
C GLY A 48 6.88 14.80 -2.09
N ALA A 49 7.84 15.15 -1.23
CA ALA A 49 8.71 14.12 -0.67
C ALA A 49 7.92 13.16 0.20
N ASP A 50 7.03 13.68 1.02
CA ASP A 50 6.24 12.82 1.87
C ASP A 50 5.26 12.00 1.06
N LEU A 51 4.67 12.59 0.04
CA LEU A 51 3.75 11.84 -0.79
C LEU A 51 4.48 10.73 -1.54
N THR A 52 5.70 10.99 -1.98
CA THR A 52 6.49 9.95 -2.64
C THR A 52 6.81 8.82 -1.68
N ARG A 53 7.15 9.14 -0.45
CA ARG A 53 7.43 8.10 0.54
C ARG A 53 6.20 7.27 0.84
N LEU A 54 5.05 7.91 0.93
CA LEU A 54 3.81 7.18 1.12
C LEU A 54 3.54 6.27 -0.06
N SER A 55 3.73 6.78 -1.26
CA SER A 55 3.51 6.00 -2.46
C SER A 55 4.40 4.77 -2.49
N LEU A 56 5.68 4.94 -2.16
CA LEU A 56 6.60 3.81 -2.15
C LEU A 56 6.23 2.79 -1.09
N ALA A 57 5.83 3.27 0.07
CA ALA A 57 5.45 2.36 1.14
C ALA A 57 4.23 1.55 0.77
N VAL A 58 3.24 2.18 0.18
CA VAL A 58 2.04 1.48 -0.25
C VAL A 58 2.36 0.51 -1.37
N PHE A 59 3.19 0.94 -2.31
CA PHE A 59 3.58 0.07 -3.41
C PHE A 59 4.28 -1.18 -2.90
N ARG A 60 5.20 -1.00 -1.98
CA ARG A 60 5.91 -2.14 -1.43
C ARG A 60 4.98 -3.07 -0.67
N PHE A 61 4.06 -2.50 0.06
CA PHE A 61 3.11 -3.32 0.77
C PHE A 61 2.25 -4.14 -0.18
N CYS A 62 1.84 -3.53 -1.27
CA CYS A 62 0.94 -4.21 -2.19
C CYS A 62 1.65 -5.23 -3.06
N TYR A 63 2.89 -4.92 -3.46
CA TYR A 63 3.51 -5.73 -4.50
C TYR A 63 4.88 -6.32 -4.17
N ALA A 64 5.59 -5.74 -3.23
CA ALA A 64 6.94 -6.19 -3.05
C ALA A 64 7.00 -7.53 -2.39
N THR A 65 7.84 -8.36 -2.84
CA THR A 65 8.01 -9.59 -2.18
C THR A 65 9.13 -9.51 -1.26
N GLU A 66 9.77 -8.84 -0.90
CA GLU A 66 10.74 -8.76 -0.06
C GLU A 66 11.41 -9.55 0.47
N GLU A 67 12.04 -9.95 0.45
CA GLU A 67 12.59 -10.67 0.92
C GLU A 67 13.49 -10.35 1.63
N ARG A 68 13.73 -10.21 1.97
CA ARG A 68 14.40 -10.02 2.60
C ARG A 68 14.85 -9.85 2.85
#